data_572e926a538a74499a4ba00212784e44
#
_entry.id   572e926a538a74499a4ba00212784e44
#
_cell.length_a   1.000
_cell.length_b   1.000
_cell.length_c   1.000
_cell.angle_alpha   90.00
_cell.angle_beta   90.00
_cell.angle_gamma   90.00
#
_symmetry.space_group_name_H-M   'P 1'
#
loop_
_entity.id
_entity.type
_entity.pdbx_description
1 polymer ?
#
loop_
_entity_poly.entity_id
_entity_poly.type
_entity_poly.pdbx_seq_one_letter_code
_entity_poly.pdbx_strand_id
1 'polypeptide(L)'
;MFSFLFYNSIKYVYINIFRANYATYNITFINLYVVVNIAHFSYAIKEVIPNMKDEHKEEYKRLGLNIAYYRKAKGLSQIQLSDKINVSRTHMSRIENNDCAVSLDVIFSIAKALEVPVYKLFEFR
;
A
#
# COMPACT_ATOMS: atom_id res chain seq x y z
N MET A 1 13.17 -10.76 -20.69
CA MET A 1 14.54 -10.77 -21.24
C MET A 1 14.92 -9.42 -21.87
N PHE A 2 14.08 -8.77 -22.65
CA PHE A 2 14.33 -7.44 -23.24
C PHE A 2 14.49 -6.30 -22.21
N SER A 3 13.74 -6.30 -21.13
CA SER A 3 13.78 -5.27 -20.08
C SER A 3 15.11 -5.23 -19.33
N PHE A 4 15.73 -6.39 -19.09
CA PHE A 4 17.00 -6.50 -18.34
C PHE A 4 18.21 -6.00 -19.17
N LEU A 5 18.18 -6.24 -20.48
CA LEU A 5 19.22 -5.74 -21.40
C LEU A 5 19.12 -4.23 -21.60
N PHE A 6 17.91 -3.69 -21.66
CA PHE A 6 17.67 -2.25 -21.77
C PHE A 6 18.13 -1.50 -20.51
N TYR A 7 17.83 -2.06 -19.34
CA TYR A 7 18.27 -1.52 -18.05
C TYR A 7 19.80 -1.47 -17.92
N ASN A 8 20.50 -2.54 -18.31
CA ASN A 8 21.96 -2.59 -18.28
C ASN A 8 22.61 -1.63 -19.28
N SER A 9 22.05 -1.46 -20.48
CA SER A 9 22.52 -0.47 -21.46
C SER A 9 22.37 0.97 -20.96
N ILE A 10 21.23 1.31 -20.38
CA ILE A 10 21.00 2.64 -19.79
C ILE A 10 21.96 2.87 -18.62
N LYS A 11 22.16 1.89 -17.75
CA LYS A 11 23.11 1.97 -16.63
C LYS A 11 24.56 2.22 -17.11
N TYR A 12 24.97 1.57 -18.19
CA TYR A 12 26.31 1.73 -18.76
C TYR A 12 26.50 3.14 -19.38
N VAL A 13 25.52 3.63 -20.10
CA VAL A 13 25.54 4.98 -20.67
C VAL A 13 25.59 6.04 -19.56
N TYR A 14 24.80 5.88 -18.50
CA TYR A 14 24.79 6.80 -17.36
C TYR A 14 26.10 6.80 -16.58
N ILE A 15 26.71 5.64 -16.33
CA ILE A 15 28.02 5.53 -15.65
C ILE A 15 29.11 6.22 -16.45
N ASN A 16 29.10 6.11 -17.78
CA ASN A 16 30.10 6.75 -18.63
C ASN A 16 29.90 8.27 -18.75
N ILE A 17 28.66 8.77 -18.81
CA ILE A 17 28.36 10.21 -18.75
C ILE A 17 28.77 10.80 -17.39
N PHE A 18 28.53 10.08 -16.31
CA PHE A 18 28.91 10.49 -14.97
C PHE A 18 30.45 10.56 -14.81
N ARG A 19 31.17 9.58 -15.37
CA ARG A 19 32.63 9.51 -15.30
C ARG A 19 33.34 10.60 -16.14
N ALA A 20 32.72 11.01 -17.23
CA ALA A 20 33.26 12.05 -18.13
C ALA A 20 33.12 13.47 -17.58
N ASN A 21 32.16 13.72 -16.69
CA ASN A 21 31.75 15.07 -16.30
C ASN A 21 32.02 15.42 -14.82
N TYR A 22 32.80 14.62 -14.11
CA TYR A 22 33.04 14.81 -12.66
C TYR A 22 33.75 16.13 -12.30
N ALA A 23 34.34 16.83 -13.27
CA ALA A 23 35.16 18.01 -13.03
C ALA A 23 34.40 19.37 -13.08
N THR A 24 33.14 19.42 -13.52
CA THR A 24 32.49 20.71 -13.87
C THR A 24 31.07 20.93 -13.38
N TYR A 25 30.43 20.00 -12.66
CA TYR A 25 29.03 20.17 -12.27
C TYR A 25 28.83 20.65 -10.84
N ASN A 26 28.11 21.77 -10.73
CA ASN A 26 27.67 22.41 -9.49
C ASN A 26 26.75 21.47 -8.68
N ILE A 27 26.83 21.49 -7.37
CA ILE A 27 26.07 20.66 -6.40
C ILE A 27 24.56 20.63 -6.67
N THR A 28 23.99 21.67 -7.25
CA THR A 28 22.58 21.77 -7.65
C THR A 28 22.18 20.75 -8.73
N PHE A 29 23.03 20.49 -9.70
CA PHE A 29 22.75 19.49 -10.74
C PHE A 29 22.85 18.06 -10.24
N ILE A 30 23.75 17.81 -9.27
CA ILE A 30 23.88 16.49 -8.63
C ILE A 30 22.60 16.18 -7.82
N ASN A 31 22.06 17.16 -7.10
CA ASN A 31 20.82 17.01 -6.35
C ASN A 31 19.62 16.73 -7.28
N LEU A 32 19.49 17.46 -8.36
CA LEU A 32 18.42 17.24 -9.34
C LEU A 32 18.53 15.85 -9.99
N TYR A 33 19.74 15.42 -10.35
CA TYR A 33 19.99 14.09 -10.90
C TYR A 33 19.63 12.97 -9.93
N VAL A 34 20.00 13.08 -8.66
CA VAL A 34 19.66 12.12 -7.61
C VAL A 34 18.14 12.06 -7.39
N VAL A 35 17.47 13.20 -7.33
CA VAL A 35 16.01 13.26 -7.15
C VAL A 35 15.28 12.63 -8.34
N VAL A 36 15.68 12.91 -9.57
CA VAL A 36 15.08 12.33 -10.78
C VAL A 36 15.30 10.82 -10.84
N ASN A 37 16.48 10.33 -10.46
CA ASN A 37 16.74 8.88 -10.41
C ASN A 37 15.98 8.17 -9.30
N ILE A 38 15.83 8.77 -8.12
CA ILE A 38 15.00 8.22 -7.03
C ILE A 38 13.53 8.17 -7.47
N ALA A 39 13.03 9.21 -8.13
CA ALA A 39 11.67 9.23 -8.65
C ALA A 39 11.47 8.16 -9.75
N HIS A 40 12.42 8.02 -10.68
CA HIS A 40 12.38 6.98 -11.72
C HIS A 40 12.48 5.55 -11.14
N PHE A 41 13.32 5.34 -10.13
CA PHE A 41 13.44 4.07 -9.43
C PHE A 41 12.17 3.73 -8.64
N SER A 42 11.58 4.72 -7.99
CA SER A 42 10.28 4.57 -7.30
C SER A 42 9.15 4.24 -8.28
N TYR A 43 9.17 4.81 -9.48
CA TYR A 43 8.18 4.53 -10.53
C TYR A 43 8.37 3.10 -11.10
N ALA A 44 9.62 2.72 -11.39
CA ALA A 44 9.96 1.38 -11.89
C ALA A 44 9.64 0.27 -10.87
N ILE A 45 9.85 0.52 -9.57
CA ILE A 45 9.46 -0.42 -8.50
C ILE A 45 7.93 -0.60 -8.47
N LYS A 46 7.16 0.46 -8.68
CA LYS A 46 5.69 0.37 -8.74
C LYS A 46 5.18 -0.48 -9.90
N GLU A 47 5.90 -0.48 -11.03
CA GLU A 47 5.53 -1.32 -12.19
C GLU A 47 5.98 -2.79 -12.05
N VAL A 48 7.10 -3.03 -11.35
CA VAL A 48 7.72 -4.37 -11.25
C VAL A 48 7.20 -5.17 -10.05
N ILE A 49 6.76 -4.48 -8.99
CA ILE A 49 6.08 -5.16 -7.87
C ILE A 49 4.57 -5.03 -8.15
N PRO A 50 3.91 -6.07 -8.69
CA PRO A 50 2.46 -6.07 -8.74
C PRO A 50 1.98 -5.78 -7.31
N ASN A 51 1.20 -4.75 -7.16
CA ASN A 51 0.68 -4.36 -5.87
C ASN A 51 -0.17 -5.56 -5.40
N MET A 52 0.34 -6.36 -4.45
CA MET A 52 -0.38 -7.49 -3.86
C MET A 52 -1.79 -7.07 -3.42
N LYS A 53 -1.99 -5.78 -3.19
CA LYS A 53 -3.27 -5.17 -2.91
C LYS A 53 -4.22 -5.17 -4.12
N ASP A 54 -3.72 -5.16 -5.34
CA ASP A 54 -4.56 -5.21 -6.54
C ASP A 54 -5.01 -6.64 -6.87
N GLU A 55 -4.17 -7.64 -6.56
CA GLU A 55 -4.51 -9.06 -6.76
C GLU A 55 -5.70 -9.51 -5.91
N HIS A 56 -5.81 -9.00 -4.67
CA HIS A 56 -6.88 -9.36 -3.72
C HIS A 56 -7.84 -8.21 -3.42
N LYS A 57 -7.96 -7.26 -4.33
CA LYS A 57 -8.74 -6.05 -4.12
C LYS A 57 -10.22 -6.31 -3.87
N GLU A 58 -10.80 -7.27 -4.57
CA GLU A 58 -12.21 -7.62 -4.41
C GLU A 58 -12.48 -8.32 -3.08
N GLU A 59 -11.57 -9.19 -2.63
CA GLU A 59 -11.65 -9.85 -1.33
C GLU A 59 -11.56 -8.84 -0.18
N TYR A 60 -10.61 -7.91 -0.24
CA TYR A 60 -10.50 -6.83 0.73
C TYR A 60 -11.73 -5.91 0.74
N LYS A 61 -12.28 -5.60 -0.42
CA LYS A 61 -13.50 -4.80 -0.54
C LYS A 61 -14.69 -5.50 0.12
N ARG A 62 -14.87 -6.78 -0.14
CA ARG A 62 -15.94 -7.59 0.47
C ARG A 62 -15.77 -7.70 1.98
N LEU A 63 -14.52 -7.89 2.45
CA LEU A 63 -14.20 -7.88 3.87
C LEU A 63 -14.57 -6.54 4.52
N GLY A 64 -14.16 -5.42 3.94
CA GLY A 64 -14.50 -4.08 4.43
C GLY A 64 -16.02 -3.84 4.49
N LEU A 65 -16.75 -4.25 3.46
CA LEU A 65 -18.22 -4.18 3.42
C LEU A 65 -18.88 -5.02 4.51
N ASN A 66 -18.38 -6.24 4.77
CA ASN A 66 -18.90 -7.10 5.84
C ASN A 66 -18.63 -6.50 7.22
N ILE A 67 -17.44 -5.94 7.46
CA ILE A 67 -17.11 -5.23 8.70
C ILE A 67 -18.09 -4.06 8.90
N ALA A 68 -18.29 -3.22 7.88
CA ALA A 68 -19.22 -2.10 7.95
C ALA A 68 -20.67 -2.56 8.19
N TYR A 69 -21.08 -3.66 7.56
CA TYR A 69 -22.41 -4.26 7.76
C TYR A 69 -22.63 -4.67 9.21
N TYR A 70 -21.74 -5.49 9.78
CA TYR A 70 -21.88 -5.97 11.16
C TYR A 70 -21.75 -4.83 12.18
N ARG A 71 -20.89 -3.84 11.92
CA ARG A 71 -20.80 -2.64 12.75
C ARG A 71 -22.12 -1.87 12.79
N LYS A 72 -22.72 -1.60 11.61
CA LYS A 72 -24.01 -0.91 11.51
C LYS A 72 -25.14 -1.72 12.14
N ALA A 73 -25.16 -3.04 11.95
CA ALA A 73 -26.13 -3.94 12.57
C ALA A 73 -26.09 -3.87 14.11
N LYS A 74 -24.90 -3.63 14.69
CA LYS A 74 -24.73 -3.37 16.12
C LYS A 74 -25.01 -1.91 16.55
N GLY A 75 -25.39 -1.03 15.63
CA GLY A 75 -25.61 0.38 15.90
C GLY A 75 -24.34 1.17 16.26
N LEU A 76 -23.15 0.64 15.93
CA LEU A 76 -21.88 1.29 16.25
C LEU A 76 -21.47 2.27 15.13
N SER A 77 -20.95 3.45 15.52
CA SER A 77 -20.21 4.35 14.61
C SER A 77 -18.79 3.82 14.37
N GLN A 78 -18.12 4.32 13.33
CA GLN A 78 -16.69 4.00 13.09
C GLN A 78 -15.81 4.39 14.28
N ILE A 79 -16.12 5.52 14.94
CA ILE A 79 -15.40 5.97 16.13
C ILE A 79 -15.56 4.95 17.25
N GLN A 80 -16.79 4.57 17.56
CA GLN A 80 -17.07 3.61 18.66
C GLN A 80 -16.41 2.25 18.43
N LEU A 81 -16.38 1.75 17.18
CA LEU A 81 -15.68 0.51 16.90
C LEU A 81 -14.15 0.68 16.97
N SER A 82 -13.62 1.79 16.45
CA SER A 82 -12.17 2.06 16.52
C SER A 82 -11.66 2.17 17.96
N ASP A 83 -12.43 2.83 18.85
CA ASP A 83 -12.11 2.94 20.28
C ASP A 83 -12.10 1.56 20.97
N LYS A 84 -13.08 0.68 20.63
CA LYS A 84 -13.17 -0.68 21.21
C LYS A 84 -11.96 -1.55 20.88
N ILE A 85 -11.32 -1.35 19.73
CA ILE A 85 -10.18 -2.16 19.27
C ILE A 85 -8.85 -1.40 19.29
N ASN A 86 -8.85 -0.19 19.90
CA ASN A 86 -7.68 0.65 20.07
C ASN A 86 -6.95 0.97 18.74
N VAL A 87 -7.70 1.37 17.73
CA VAL A 87 -7.17 1.90 16.46
C VAL A 87 -7.73 3.31 16.21
N SER A 88 -7.11 4.07 15.31
CA SER A 88 -7.65 5.38 14.95
C SER A 88 -8.92 5.25 14.09
N ARG A 89 -9.82 6.24 14.20
CA ARG A 89 -10.99 6.36 13.32
C ARG A 89 -10.60 6.33 11.84
N THR A 90 -9.50 7.03 11.50
CA THR A 90 -8.98 7.06 10.12
C THR A 90 -8.58 5.67 9.64
N HIS A 91 -7.94 4.87 10.49
CA HIS A 91 -7.59 3.49 10.17
C HIS A 91 -8.85 2.65 9.96
N MET A 92 -9.84 2.74 10.85
CA MET A 92 -11.12 2.03 10.71
C MET A 92 -11.82 2.39 9.40
N SER A 93 -11.89 3.68 9.05
CA SER A 93 -12.47 4.14 7.79
C SER A 93 -11.72 3.55 6.58
N ARG A 94 -10.40 3.52 6.61
CA ARG A 94 -9.58 2.94 5.53
C ARG A 94 -9.76 1.42 5.39
N ILE A 95 -9.96 0.70 6.51
CA ILE A 95 -10.27 -0.73 6.48
C ILE A 95 -11.62 -0.97 5.80
N GLU A 96 -12.67 -0.25 6.20
CA GLU A 96 -14.01 -0.40 5.62
C GLU A 96 -14.07 0.00 4.14
N ASN A 97 -13.25 0.98 3.71
CA ASN A 97 -13.17 1.45 2.32
C ASN A 97 -12.15 0.69 1.46
N ASN A 98 -11.44 -0.28 2.03
CA ASN A 98 -10.37 -1.01 1.33
C ASN A 98 -9.19 -0.13 0.89
N ASP A 99 -8.86 0.91 1.68
CA ASP A 99 -7.75 1.83 1.39
C ASP A 99 -6.44 1.44 2.07
N CYS A 100 -6.42 0.37 2.85
CA CYS A 100 -5.22 -0.16 3.51
C CYS A 100 -5.29 -1.68 3.70
N ALA A 101 -4.12 -2.31 3.78
CA ALA A 101 -4.04 -3.68 4.26
C ALA A 101 -4.40 -3.73 5.75
N VAL A 102 -4.98 -4.83 6.20
CA VAL A 102 -5.36 -5.08 7.59
C VAL A 102 -4.67 -6.34 8.10
N SER A 103 -4.13 -6.29 9.32
CA SER A 103 -3.54 -7.48 9.94
C SER A 103 -4.62 -8.41 10.50
N LEU A 104 -4.30 -9.70 10.63
CA LEU A 104 -5.20 -10.67 11.25
C LEU A 104 -5.54 -10.31 12.70
N ASP A 105 -4.61 -9.72 13.45
CA ASP A 105 -4.86 -9.29 14.82
C ASP A 105 -5.98 -8.24 14.89
N VAL A 106 -5.98 -7.30 13.96
CA VAL A 106 -7.04 -6.30 13.84
C VAL A 106 -8.36 -6.95 13.44
N ILE A 107 -8.35 -7.92 12.52
CA ILE A 107 -9.55 -8.67 12.12
C ILE A 107 -10.14 -9.44 13.30
N PHE A 108 -9.31 -10.13 14.10
CA PHE A 108 -9.77 -10.85 15.31
C PHE A 108 -10.34 -9.87 16.35
N SER A 109 -9.70 -8.70 16.52
CA SER A 109 -10.19 -7.67 17.43
C SER A 109 -11.54 -7.09 16.98
N ILE A 110 -11.73 -6.86 15.69
CA ILE A 110 -12.99 -6.44 15.10
C ILE A 110 -14.08 -7.50 15.33
N ALA A 111 -13.81 -8.76 15.00
CA ALA A 111 -14.77 -9.85 15.18
C ALA A 111 -15.21 -9.97 16.65
N LYS A 112 -14.27 -9.88 17.58
CA LYS A 112 -14.53 -9.89 19.03
C LYS A 112 -15.37 -8.68 19.45
N ALA A 113 -15.05 -7.48 19.01
CA ALA A 113 -15.80 -6.27 19.36
C ALA A 113 -17.23 -6.27 18.78
N LEU A 114 -17.39 -6.88 17.61
CA LEU A 114 -18.69 -7.07 16.97
C LEU A 114 -19.46 -8.29 17.48
N GLU A 115 -18.83 -9.15 18.30
CA GLU A 115 -19.39 -10.40 18.82
C GLU A 115 -19.87 -11.33 17.69
N VAL A 116 -19.12 -11.40 16.61
CA VAL A 116 -19.38 -12.31 15.49
C VAL A 116 -18.21 -13.28 15.32
N PRO A 117 -18.46 -14.52 14.91
CA PRO A 117 -17.38 -15.43 14.53
C PRO A 117 -16.56 -14.85 13.39
N VAL A 118 -15.23 -14.99 13.43
CA VAL A 118 -14.31 -14.42 12.43
C VAL A 118 -14.69 -14.81 11.00
N TYR A 119 -15.09 -16.06 10.76
CA TYR A 119 -15.46 -16.55 9.45
C TYR A 119 -16.61 -15.74 8.81
N LYS A 120 -17.50 -15.15 9.62
CA LYS A 120 -18.60 -14.31 9.12
C LYS A 120 -18.12 -13.04 8.45
N LEU A 121 -16.96 -12.54 8.81
CA LEU A 121 -16.35 -11.39 8.14
C LEU A 121 -15.86 -11.75 6.73
N PHE A 122 -15.58 -13.03 6.47
CA PHE A 122 -15.13 -13.57 5.19
C PHE A 122 -16.24 -14.29 4.40
N GLU A 123 -17.46 -14.35 4.92
CA GLU A 123 -18.60 -14.96 4.23
C GLU A 123 -19.15 -13.97 3.19
N PHE A 124 -18.61 -14.06 1.98
CA PHE A 124 -19.02 -13.19 0.88
C PHE A 124 -20.31 -13.71 0.24
N ARG A 125 -21.34 -12.88 0.26
CA ARG A 125 -22.63 -13.13 -0.39
C ARG A 125 -22.66 -12.52 -1.79
#